data_05f14303d11cf44aa54a73ca4b5fc4a5
#
_entry.id   05f14303d11cf44aa54a73ca4b5fc4a5
#
_cell.length_a   1.000
_cell.length_b   1.000
_cell.length_c   1.000
_cell.angle_alpha   90.00
_cell.angle_beta   90.00
_cell.angle_gamma   90.00
#
_symmetry.space_group_name_H-M   'P 1'
#
loop_
_entity.id
_entity.type
_entity.pdbx_description
1 polymer ?
#
loop_
_entity_poly.entity_id
_entity_poly.type
_entity_poly.pdbx_seq_one_letter_code
_entity_poly.pdbx_strand_id
1 'polypeptide(L)'
;GVRARVGDVVSSRPAGAAPRYHVVIDAGLQEVSPLVADVLAAVSGKAVTGICQEVLAGLPPVRRLDVAGWPTVAPMLREPAEAPVTCWTWSGEPGADPVGGVHIGRMPGAEPTVALAGADGAGARVDAVAVGAGGAVRATAPGVPGGAGTVWLVSASGVANGVADEASAAALGITDPAPAPEAALRLLPAGPVLDVADATEAADVPVR
;
A
#
# COMPACT_ATOMS: atom_id res chain seq x y z
N GLY A 1 -1.45 -38.53 30.38
CA GLY A 1 -2.28 -37.87 29.38
C GLY A 1 -2.21 -36.36 29.54
N VAL A 2 -2.03 -35.61 28.46
CA VAL A 2 -2.06 -34.14 28.50
C VAL A 2 -3.52 -33.70 28.72
N ARG A 3 -3.77 -32.95 29.77
CA ARG A 3 -5.09 -32.35 30.03
C ARG A 3 -5.11 -30.99 29.32
N ALA A 4 -5.67 -30.94 28.13
CA ALA A 4 -5.89 -29.69 27.42
C ALA A 4 -7.39 -29.31 27.47
N ARG A 5 -7.68 -28.02 27.52
CA ARG A 5 -9.02 -27.44 27.51
C ARG A 5 -9.23 -26.69 26.21
N VAL A 6 -10.50 -26.49 25.84
CA VAL A 6 -10.84 -25.63 24.72
C VAL A 6 -10.22 -24.24 24.91
N GLY A 7 -9.54 -23.75 23.89
CA GLY A 7 -8.77 -22.51 23.89
C GLY A 7 -7.27 -22.67 24.27
N ASP A 8 -6.84 -23.83 24.73
CA ASP A 8 -5.41 -24.06 24.97
C ASP A 8 -4.65 -24.20 23.64
N VAL A 9 -3.44 -23.65 23.60
CA VAL A 9 -2.53 -23.76 22.46
C VAL A 9 -1.50 -24.85 22.76
N VAL A 10 -1.35 -25.77 21.82
CA VAL A 10 -0.38 -26.85 21.91
C VAL A 10 0.60 -26.81 20.73
N SER A 11 1.82 -27.24 20.96
CA SER A 11 2.83 -27.35 19.91
C SER A 11 3.34 -28.77 19.78
N SER A 12 3.63 -29.19 18.57
CA SER A 12 4.32 -30.44 18.29
C SER A 12 5.52 -30.18 17.39
N ARG A 13 6.59 -30.91 17.58
CA ARG A 13 7.80 -30.78 16.76
C ARG A 13 8.10 -32.13 16.08
N PRO A 14 7.79 -32.26 14.78
CA PRO A 14 8.26 -33.41 14.01
C PRO A 14 9.79 -33.44 13.93
N ALA A 15 10.38 -34.62 13.87
CA ALA A 15 11.83 -34.76 13.76
C ALA A 15 12.34 -34.05 12.48
N GLY A 16 13.31 -33.14 12.65
CA GLY A 16 13.92 -32.39 11.55
C GLY A 16 13.05 -31.28 10.94
N ALA A 17 11.88 -30.99 11.52
CA ALA A 17 10.97 -29.93 11.03
C ALA A 17 10.73 -28.81 12.05
N ALA A 18 10.21 -27.68 11.56
CA ALA A 18 9.76 -26.59 12.41
C ALA A 18 8.58 -27.02 13.30
N PRO A 19 8.40 -26.40 14.47
CA PRO A 19 7.26 -26.67 15.32
C PRO A 19 5.94 -26.31 14.60
N ARG A 20 4.93 -27.12 14.83
CA ARG A 20 3.55 -26.87 14.40
C ARG A 20 2.71 -26.54 15.60
N TYR A 21 1.82 -25.59 15.43
CA TYR A 21 0.96 -25.09 16.51
C TYR A 21 -0.50 -25.45 16.22
N HIS A 22 -1.22 -25.80 17.27
CA HIS A 22 -2.63 -26.13 17.19
C HIS A 22 -3.38 -25.52 18.36
N VAL A 23 -4.59 -25.10 18.12
CA VAL A 23 -5.52 -24.71 19.18
C VAL A 23 -6.52 -25.83 19.43
N VAL A 24 -6.80 -26.09 20.69
CA VAL A 24 -7.82 -27.06 21.12
C VAL A 24 -9.18 -26.41 20.99
N ILE A 25 -10.07 -27.04 20.27
CA ILE A 25 -11.48 -26.65 20.16
C ILE A 25 -12.40 -27.81 20.55
N ASP A 26 -13.67 -27.56 20.72
CA ASP A 26 -14.64 -28.53 21.22
C ASP A 26 -14.70 -29.85 20.44
N ALA A 27 -14.37 -29.80 19.16
CA ALA A 27 -14.44 -30.94 18.24
C ALA A 27 -13.08 -31.52 17.86
N GLY A 28 -11.95 -30.99 18.37
CA GLY A 28 -10.62 -31.47 18.00
C GLY A 28 -9.53 -30.41 18.02
N LEU A 29 -8.58 -30.50 17.08
CA LEU A 29 -7.44 -29.59 16.96
C LEU A 29 -7.48 -28.86 15.63
N GLN A 30 -7.26 -27.56 15.66
CA GLN A 30 -7.06 -26.76 14.46
C GLN A 30 -5.60 -26.30 14.39
N GLU A 31 -4.92 -26.61 13.28
CA GLU A 31 -3.59 -26.06 13.01
C GLU A 31 -3.69 -24.55 12.77
N VAL A 32 -2.78 -23.79 13.38
CA VAL A 32 -2.71 -22.33 13.31
C VAL A 32 -1.29 -21.89 13.05
N SER A 33 -1.12 -20.67 12.52
CA SER A 33 0.20 -20.08 12.32
C SER A 33 0.89 -19.78 13.66
N PRO A 34 2.23 -19.66 13.68
CA PRO A 34 2.95 -19.26 14.89
C PRO A 34 2.39 -17.95 15.48
N LEU A 35 2.09 -16.96 14.67
CA LEU A 35 1.52 -15.70 15.14
C LEU A 35 0.17 -15.89 15.81
N VAL A 36 -0.73 -16.66 15.22
CA VAL A 36 -2.05 -16.96 15.81
C VAL A 36 -1.88 -17.69 17.14
N ALA A 37 -0.94 -18.64 17.21
CA ALA A 37 -0.61 -19.34 18.45
C ALA A 37 -0.15 -18.39 19.55
N ASP A 38 0.73 -17.46 19.24
CA ASP A 38 1.24 -16.46 20.18
C ASP A 38 0.12 -15.52 20.66
N VAL A 39 -0.74 -15.04 19.75
CA VAL A 39 -1.89 -14.20 20.09
C VAL A 39 -2.85 -14.93 21.01
N LEU A 40 -3.21 -16.18 20.69
CA LEU A 40 -4.12 -16.98 21.51
C LEU A 40 -3.52 -17.28 22.90
N ALA A 41 -2.22 -17.59 22.97
CA ALA A 41 -1.52 -17.80 24.22
C ALA A 41 -1.51 -16.51 25.07
N ALA A 42 -1.21 -15.36 24.47
CA ALA A 42 -1.22 -14.07 25.14
C ALA A 42 -2.61 -13.70 25.68
N VAL A 43 -3.66 -13.86 24.86
CA VAL A 43 -5.05 -13.57 25.28
C VAL A 43 -5.53 -14.50 26.40
N SER A 44 -5.17 -15.79 26.33
CA SER A 44 -5.55 -16.77 27.35
C SER A 44 -4.73 -16.66 28.63
N GLY A 45 -3.60 -15.97 28.61
CA GLY A 45 -2.62 -15.92 29.72
C GLY A 45 -1.93 -17.25 29.99
N LYS A 46 -1.97 -18.19 29.03
CA LYS A 46 -1.43 -19.54 29.19
C LYS A 46 -0.25 -19.75 28.24
N ALA A 47 0.77 -20.46 28.72
CA ALA A 47 1.89 -20.85 27.90
C ALA A 47 1.48 -21.97 26.91
N VAL A 48 2.13 -21.97 25.74
CA VAL A 48 2.00 -23.05 24.76
C VAL A 48 2.56 -24.35 25.33
N THR A 49 1.78 -25.40 25.30
CA THR A 49 2.16 -26.72 25.84
C THR A 49 2.67 -27.63 24.74
N GLY A 50 3.87 -28.19 24.91
CA GLY A 50 4.40 -29.21 24.00
C GLY A 50 3.67 -30.54 24.14
N ILE A 51 3.26 -31.13 23.02
CA ILE A 51 2.68 -32.47 22.97
C ILE A 51 3.44 -33.37 22.00
N CYS A 52 3.43 -34.67 22.23
CA CYS A 52 4.04 -35.62 21.30
C CYS A 52 3.11 -35.92 20.09
N GLN A 53 3.73 -36.34 18.99
CA GLN A 53 3.02 -36.63 17.73
C GLN A 53 1.91 -37.69 17.87
N GLU A 54 2.09 -38.65 18.76
CA GLU A 54 1.11 -39.71 19.01
C GLU A 54 -0.19 -39.16 19.61
N VAL A 55 -0.07 -38.18 20.52
CA VAL A 55 -1.23 -37.48 21.09
C VAL A 55 -1.95 -36.64 20.02
N LEU A 56 -1.16 -35.97 19.19
CA LEU A 56 -1.69 -35.19 18.08
C LEU A 56 -2.49 -36.09 17.09
N ALA A 57 -1.92 -37.24 16.72
CA ALA A 57 -2.54 -38.17 15.77
C ALA A 57 -3.85 -38.79 16.30
N GLY A 58 -4.05 -38.80 17.62
CA GLY A 58 -5.27 -39.33 18.25
C GLY A 58 -6.43 -38.31 18.28
N LEU A 59 -6.23 -37.07 17.85
CA LEU A 59 -7.26 -36.05 17.89
C LEU A 59 -7.68 -35.64 16.47
N PRO A 60 -8.98 -35.46 16.19
CA PRO A 60 -9.46 -35.12 14.87
C PRO A 60 -9.02 -33.70 14.48
N PRO A 61 -8.50 -33.52 13.24
CA PRO A 61 -8.22 -32.19 12.70
C PRO A 61 -9.53 -31.51 12.31
N VAL A 62 -9.69 -30.25 12.69
CA VAL A 62 -10.88 -29.46 12.43
C VAL A 62 -10.52 -28.07 11.96
N ARG A 63 -11.47 -27.37 11.32
CA ARG A 63 -11.34 -25.98 10.91
C ARG A 63 -12.61 -25.23 11.33
N ARG A 64 -12.52 -24.46 12.40
CA ARG A 64 -13.63 -23.70 12.96
C ARG A 64 -13.30 -22.21 13.12
N LEU A 65 -12.02 -21.88 13.37
CA LEU A 65 -11.56 -20.50 13.45
C LEU A 65 -11.21 -20.01 12.04
N ASP A 66 -11.75 -18.89 11.67
CA ASP A 66 -11.37 -18.20 10.42
C ASP A 66 -10.11 -17.37 10.66
N VAL A 67 -8.98 -18.00 10.41
CA VAL A 67 -7.65 -17.38 10.55
C VAL A 67 -6.89 -17.36 9.22
N ALA A 68 -7.56 -17.68 8.11
CA ALA A 68 -6.92 -17.78 6.80
C ALA A 68 -6.35 -16.44 6.32
N GLY A 69 -6.99 -15.33 6.67
CA GLY A 69 -6.53 -13.97 6.34
C GLY A 69 -5.50 -13.39 7.33
N TRP A 70 -5.11 -14.11 8.37
CA TRP A 70 -4.17 -13.61 9.36
C TRP A 70 -2.72 -13.78 8.89
N PRO A 71 -1.82 -12.84 9.22
CA PRO A 71 -0.40 -12.99 8.95
C PRO A 71 0.15 -14.27 9.58
N THR A 72 1.12 -14.89 8.93
CA THR A 72 1.78 -16.10 9.46
C THR A 72 2.93 -15.78 10.39
N VAL A 73 3.47 -14.58 10.29
CA VAL A 73 4.63 -14.09 11.06
C VAL A 73 4.28 -12.75 11.68
N ALA A 74 4.72 -12.53 12.92
CA ALA A 74 4.54 -11.25 13.59
C ALA A 74 5.25 -10.12 12.83
N PRO A 75 4.61 -8.96 12.64
CA PRO A 75 5.27 -7.81 12.05
C PRO A 75 6.42 -7.35 12.96
N MET A 76 7.53 -6.97 12.35
CA MET A 76 8.65 -6.40 13.07
C MET A 76 8.40 -4.91 13.35
N LEU A 77 8.47 -4.52 14.62
CA LEU A 77 8.52 -3.10 14.96
C LEU A 77 9.84 -2.50 14.46
N ARG A 78 9.74 -1.35 13.82
CA ARG A 78 10.91 -0.57 13.41
C ARG A 78 11.00 0.69 14.25
N GLU A 79 12.18 0.95 14.77
CA GLU A 79 12.43 2.18 15.51
C GLU A 79 12.39 3.38 14.55
N PRO A 80 11.68 4.47 14.87
CA PRO A 80 11.59 5.66 14.00
C PRO A 80 12.96 6.26 13.63
N ALA A 81 13.96 6.11 14.51
CA ALA A 81 15.33 6.56 14.23
C ALA A 81 16.01 5.76 13.10
N GLU A 82 15.67 4.49 12.95
CA GLU A 82 16.21 3.60 11.91
C GLU A 82 15.40 3.67 10.62
N ALA A 83 14.09 3.90 10.76
CA ALA A 83 13.13 3.92 9.67
C ALA A 83 12.19 5.15 9.77
N PRO A 84 12.74 6.37 9.55
CA PRO A 84 11.98 7.61 9.78
C PRO A 84 10.89 7.88 8.75
N VAL A 85 10.87 7.14 7.65
CA VAL A 85 9.95 7.38 6.53
C VAL A 85 9.08 6.17 6.27
N THR A 86 7.79 6.41 6.12
CA THR A 86 6.83 5.45 5.57
C THR A 86 6.30 6.00 4.26
N CYS A 87 6.53 5.27 3.17
CA CYS A 87 6.09 5.66 1.83
C CYS A 87 5.06 4.67 1.31
N TRP A 88 4.00 5.18 0.72
CA TRP A 88 3.22 4.39 -0.22
C TRP A 88 3.90 4.46 -1.59
N THR A 89 4.13 3.30 -2.18
CA THR A 89 4.74 3.16 -3.50
C THR A 89 3.71 2.64 -4.48
N TRP A 90 3.80 3.13 -5.69
CA TRP A 90 2.96 2.70 -6.79
C TRP A 90 3.79 2.62 -8.08
N SER A 91 3.57 1.58 -8.84
CA SER A 91 4.13 1.44 -10.19
C SER A 91 3.06 0.90 -11.11
N GLY A 92 2.95 1.46 -12.29
CA GLY A 92 2.05 1.00 -13.33
C GLY A 92 2.72 1.10 -14.68
N GLU A 93 2.58 0.02 -15.44
CA GLU A 93 2.96 -0.03 -16.84
C GLU A 93 1.69 0.07 -17.70
N PRO A 94 1.74 0.68 -18.89
CA PRO A 94 0.60 0.69 -19.79
C PRO A 94 0.09 -0.73 -20.08
N GLY A 95 -1.18 -0.99 -19.77
CA GLY A 95 -1.83 -2.28 -20.03
C GLY A 95 -1.57 -3.37 -18.99
N ALA A 96 -0.85 -3.08 -17.89
CA ALA A 96 -0.67 -3.99 -16.77
C ALA A 96 -1.46 -3.52 -15.54
N ASP A 97 -1.79 -4.46 -14.64
CA ASP A 97 -2.37 -4.09 -13.35
C ASP A 97 -1.35 -3.34 -12.50
N PRO A 98 -1.73 -2.21 -11.90
CA PRO A 98 -0.81 -1.44 -11.08
C PRO A 98 -0.42 -2.19 -9.81
N VAL A 99 0.85 -2.09 -9.44
CA VAL A 99 1.38 -2.68 -8.20
C VAL A 99 1.56 -1.57 -7.17
N GLY A 100 0.87 -1.69 -6.05
CA GLY A 100 1.02 -0.81 -4.89
C GLY A 100 1.71 -1.51 -3.73
N GLY A 101 2.46 -0.77 -2.92
CA GLY A 101 3.13 -1.29 -1.74
C GLY A 101 3.40 -0.21 -0.70
N VAL A 102 3.82 -0.64 0.48
CA VAL A 102 4.30 0.24 1.54
C VAL A 102 5.78 -0.01 1.75
N HIS A 103 6.57 1.04 1.69
CA HIS A 103 7.99 1.01 2.01
C HIS A 103 8.22 1.75 3.33
N ILE A 104 8.96 1.11 4.24
CA ILE A 104 9.37 1.70 5.52
C ILE A 104 10.90 1.72 5.55
N GLY A 105 11.49 2.89 5.79
CA GLY A 105 12.94 3.01 5.77
C GLY A 105 13.43 4.45 5.68
N ARG A 106 14.32 4.68 4.75
CA ARG A 106 14.82 6.00 4.39
C ARG A 106 14.18 6.47 3.09
N MET A 107 14.12 7.79 2.89
CA MET A 107 13.59 8.35 1.65
C MET A 107 14.32 7.75 0.44
N PRO A 108 13.61 7.12 -0.49
CA PRO A 108 14.20 6.65 -1.74
C PRO A 108 14.51 7.83 -2.65
N GLY A 109 15.63 7.76 -3.35
CA GLY A 109 16.02 8.75 -4.36
C GLY A 109 16.74 9.98 -3.79
N ALA A 110 17.43 10.66 -4.67
CA ALA A 110 18.19 11.89 -4.42
C ALA A 110 17.69 13.04 -5.31
N GLU A 111 16.47 12.94 -5.83
CA GLU A 111 15.91 14.02 -6.66
C GLU A 111 15.71 15.27 -5.81
N PRO A 112 16.05 16.46 -6.36
CA PRO A 112 15.82 17.71 -5.65
C PRO A 112 14.33 17.90 -5.41
N THR A 113 13.99 18.25 -4.17
CA THR A 113 12.60 18.54 -3.79
C THR A 113 12.30 20.02 -3.98
N VAL A 114 11.08 20.29 -4.42
CA VAL A 114 10.50 21.64 -4.50
C VAL A 114 9.51 21.80 -3.37
N ALA A 115 9.69 22.83 -2.54
CA ALA A 115 8.71 23.15 -1.48
C ALA A 115 7.43 23.69 -2.13
N LEU A 116 6.29 23.21 -1.68
CA LEU A 116 4.99 23.66 -2.16
C LEU A 116 4.55 24.93 -1.42
N ALA A 117 3.81 25.80 -2.11
CA ALA A 117 3.32 27.07 -1.55
C ALA A 117 2.40 26.89 -0.32
N GLY A 118 1.81 25.72 -0.16
CA GLY A 118 0.95 25.37 0.97
C GLY A 118 1.63 24.53 2.06
N ALA A 119 2.96 24.41 2.04
CA ALA A 119 3.71 23.70 3.05
C ALA A 119 3.44 24.27 4.46
N ASP A 120 3.06 23.40 5.41
CA ASP A 120 2.74 23.79 6.79
C ASP A 120 3.52 22.98 7.84
N GLY A 121 4.48 22.16 7.40
CA GLY A 121 5.34 21.34 8.25
C GLY A 121 4.66 20.03 8.67
N ALA A 122 4.78 19.65 9.93
CA ALA A 122 4.28 18.35 10.42
C ALA A 122 2.74 18.30 10.43
N GLY A 123 2.14 18.12 9.27
CA GLY A 123 0.69 18.07 9.07
C GLY A 123 0.26 17.00 8.08
N ALA A 124 -0.99 17.06 7.67
CA ALA A 124 -1.56 16.13 6.68
C ALA A 124 -1.38 16.61 5.24
N ARG A 125 -0.83 17.81 5.04
CA ARG A 125 -0.57 18.38 3.71
C ARG A 125 0.78 17.93 3.17
N VAL A 126 0.91 17.98 1.86
CA VAL A 126 2.19 17.73 1.20
C VAL A 126 3.02 19.00 1.23
N ASP A 127 4.18 18.95 1.86
CA ASP A 127 5.09 20.10 2.00
C ASP A 127 6.03 20.25 0.82
N ALA A 128 6.46 19.15 0.24
CA ALA A 128 7.40 19.17 -0.87
C ALA A 128 7.12 18.05 -1.86
N VAL A 129 7.53 18.26 -3.08
CA VAL A 129 7.43 17.30 -4.16
C VAL A 129 8.77 17.16 -4.85
N ALA A 130 9.10 15.94 -5.26
CA ALA A 130 10.22 15.68 -6.15
C ALA A 130 9.65 15.18 -7.48
N VAL A 131 9.80 15.98 -8.52
CA VAL A 131 9.42 15.64 -9.88
C VAL A 131 10.67 15.80 -10.74
N GLY A 132 11.01 14.78 -11.51
CA GLY A 132 12.12 14.85 -12.45
C GLY A 132 11.86 15.91 -13.54
N ALA A 133 11.85 15.51 -14.78
CA ALA A 133 11.61 16.44 -15.89
C ALA A 133 10.13 16.91 -16.03
N GLY A 134 9.23 16.39 -15.19
CA GLY A 134 7.80 16.54 -15.41
C GLY A 134 7.31 15.60 -16.52
N GLY A 135 6.03 15.64 -16.84
CA GLY A 135 5.49 14.80 -17.91
C GLY A 135 3.97 14.71 -17.93
N ALA A 136 3.48 14.09 -18.99
CA ALA A 136 2.07 13.80 -19.13
C ALA A 136 1.73 12.45 -18.50
N VAL A 137 0.67 12.43 -17.71
CA VAL A 137 0.17 11.21 -17.06
C VAL A 137 -1.34 11.09 -17.23
N ARG A 138 -1.82 9.87 -17.21
CA ARG A 138 -3.25 9.56 -17.21
C ARG A 138 -3.68 9.07 -15.85
N ALA A 139 -4.65 9.73 -15.24
CA ALA A 139 -5.18 9.34 -13.96
C ALA A 139 -5.77 7.93 -14.01
N THR A 140 -5.43 7.11 -13.02
CA THR A 140 -6.01 5.78 -12.82
C THR A 140 -6.62 5.68 -11.43
N ALA A 141 -7.79 5.05 -11.34
CA ALA A 141 -8.45 4.78 -10.07
C ALA A 141 -8.92 3.32 -10.04
N PRO A 142 -9.04 2.70 -8.87
CA PRO A 142 -9.56 1.34 -8.74
C PRO A 142 -10.94 1.22 -9.38
N GLY A 143 -11.14 0.20 -10.21
CA GLY A 143 -12.41 -0.05 -10.90
C GLY A 143 -12.68 0.81 -12.14
N VAL A 144 -11.78 1.71 -12.50
CA VAL A 144 -11.85 2.47 -13.75
C VAL A 144 -11.03 1.75 -14.83
N PRO A 145 -11.61 1.41 -15.98
CA PRO A 145 -10.87 0.79 -17.08
C PRO A 145 -9.66 1.63 -17.48
N GLY A 146 -8.54 0.98 -17.76
CA GLY A 146 -7.33 1.65 -18.27
C GLY A 146 -7.64 2.49 -19.49
N GLY A 147 -7.14 3.71 -19.54
CA GLY A 147 -7.36 4.65 -20.64
C GLY A 147 -8.57 5.59 -20.53
N ALA A 148 -9.46 5.41 -19.55
CA ALA A 148 -10.64 6.26 -19.35
C ALA A 148 -10.40 7.47 -18.42
N GLY A 149 -9.23 7.58 -17.79
CA GLY A 149 -8.93 8.67 -16.86
C GLY A 149 -8.51 9.96 -17.54
N THR A 150 -8.68 11.08 -16.85
CA THR A 150 -8.24 12.41 -17.29
C THR A 150 -6.72 12.45 -17.48
N VAL A 151 -6.28 13.14 -18.52
CA VAL A 151 -4.86 13.41 -18.76
C VAL A 151 -4.43 14.64 -17.95
N TRP A 152 -3.27 14.55 -17.34
CA TRP A 152 -2.65 15.62 -16.57
C TRP A 152 -1.23 15.88 -17.08
N LEU A 153 -0.87 17.14 -17.12
CA LEU A 153 0.51 17.58 -17.33
C LEU A 153 1.10 18.01 -15.99
N VAL A 154 2.05 17.25 -15.46
CA VAL A 154 2.75 17.57 -14.22
C VAL A 154 4.05 18.30 -14.55
N SER A 155 4.20 19.51 -14.05
CA SER A 155 5.41 20.32 -14.24
C SER A 155 6.56 19.87 -13.32
N ALA A 156 7.78 20.23 -13.65
CA ALA A 156 8.93 20.02 -12.77
C ALA A 156 8.83 20.75 -11.42
N SER A 157 7.96 21.78 -11.31
CA SER A 157 7.65 22.46 -10.07
C SER A 157 6.56 21.78 -9.23
N GLY A 158 6.06 20.63 -9.67
CA GLY A 158 5.05 19.84 -8.96
C GLY A 158 3.61 20.33 -9.14
N VAL A 159 3.35 21.24 -10.07
CA VAL A 159 1.99 21.69 -10.38
C VAL A 159 1.35 20.72 -11.36
N ALA A 160 0.14 20.24 -11.05
CA ALA A 160 -0.64 19.37 -11.91
C ALA A 160 -1.71 20.16 -12.66
N ASN A 161 -1.63 20.14 -13.99
CA ASN A 161 -2.57 20.82 -14.90
C ASN A 161 -3.43 19.78 -15.60
N GLY A 162 -4.74 19.87 -15.44
CA GLY A 162 -5.68 19.02 -16.19
C GLY A 162 -5.68 19.39 -17.66
N VAL A 163 -5.74 18.40 -18.55
CA VAL A 163 -5.90 18.61 -19.99
C VAL A 163 -7.38 18.44 -20.33
N ALA A 164 -7.97 19.44 -20.98
CA ALA A 164 -9.42 19.53 -21.16
C ALA A 164 -9.98 18.37 -21.98
N ASP A 165 -9.35 18.09 -23.12
CA ASP A 165 -9.82 17.12 -24.09
C ASP A 165 -8.68 16.51 -24.92
N GLU A 166 -9.04 15.64 -25.85
CA GLU A 166 -8.10 14.97 -26.75
C GLU A 166 -7.43 15.93 -27.74
N ALA A 167 -8.15 16.98 -28.17
CA ALA A 167 -7.60 18.00 -29.08
C ALA A 167 -6.50 18.79 -28.37
N SER A 168 -6.73 19.16 -27.12
CA SER A 168 -5.75 19.83 -26.26
C SER A 168 -4.54 18.94 -25.97
N ALA A 169 -4.76 17.64 -25.72
CA ALA A 169 -3.69 16.69 -25.55
C ALA A 169 -2.83 16.55 -26.82
N ALA A 170 -3.46 16.48 -28.00
CA ALA A 170 -2.78 16.40 -29.28
C ALA A 170 -1.99 17.68 -29.57
N ALA A 171 -2.54 18.87 -29.27
CA ALA A 171 -1.85 20.15 -29.44
C ALA A 171 -0.61 20.27 -28.55
N LEU A 172 -0.63 19.64 -27.37
CA LEU A 172 0.52 19.53 -26.44
C LEU A 172 1.50 18.42 -26.83
N GLY A 173 1.23 17.64 -27.88
CA GLY A 173 2.06 16.51 -28.31
C GLY A 173 1.97 15.29 -27.39
N ILE A 174 0.92 15.18 -26.58
CA ILE A 174 0.72 14.05 -25.67
C ILE A 174 0.07 12.90 -26.44
N THR A 175 0.84 11.85 -26.68
CA THR A 175 0.38 10.67 -27.43
C THR A 175 0.15 9.44 -26.58
N ASP A 176 1.02 9.23 -25.57
CA ASP A 176 0.99 8.05 -24.70
C ASP A 176 1.30 8.45 -23.24
N PRO A 177 0.34 9.05 -22.53
CA PRO A 177 0.57 9.46 -21.15
C PRO A 177 0.69 8.24 -20.22
N ALA A 178 1.77 8.20 -19.42
CA ALA A 178 2.00 7.14 -18.45
C ALA A 178 0.86 7.08 -17.42
N PRO A 179 0.48 5.89 -16.95
CA PRO A 179 -0.53 5.79 -15.89
C PRO A 179 0.00 6.38 -14.57
N ALA A 180 -0.86 7.06 -13.82
CA ALA A 180 -0.56 7.59 -12.50
C ALA A 180 -1.77 7.48 -11.57
N PRO A 181 -1.58 7.18 -10.27
CA PRO A 181 -2.69 7.06 -9.35
C PRO A 181 -3.33 8.43 -9.10
N GLU A 182 -4.63 8.53 -9.32
CA GLU A 182 -5.40 9.76 -9.11
C GLU A 182 -5.23 10.30 -7.69
N ALA A 183 -5.13 9.40 -6.70
CA ALA A 183 -4.90 9.77 -5.30
C ALA A 183 -3.60 10.56 -5.10
N ALA A 184 -2.53 10.24 -5.84
CA ALA A 184 -1.28 10.99 -5.78
C ALA A 184 -1.38 12.33 -6.53
N LEU A 185 -2.04 12.36 -7.69
CA LEU A 185 -2.23 13.59 -8.45
C LEU A 185 -3.02 14.64 -7.66
N ARG A 186 -4.02 14.22 -6.89
CA ARG A 186 -4.82 15.10 -6.02
C ARG A 186 -4.04 15.72 -4.86
N LEU A 187 -2.84 15.23 -4.53
CA LEU A 187 -1.97 15.81 -3.52
C LEU A 187 -1.16 17.00 -4.06
N LEU A 188 -1.05 17.12 -5.38
CA LEU A 188 -0.30 18.20 -6.02
C LEU A 188 -1.15 19.47 -6.13
N PRO A 189 -0.54 20.65 -6.08
CA PRO A 189 -1.22 21.91 -6.39
C PRO A 189 -1.84 21.85 -7.79
N ALA A 190 -3.11 22.21 -7.89
CA ALA A 190 -3.80 22.30 -9.15
C ALA A 190 -3.39 23.58 -9.90
N GLY A 191 -2.95 23.44 -11.12
CA GLY A 191 -2.76 24.52 -12.07
C GLY A 191 -4.02 24.78 -12.90
N PRO A 192 -3.97 25.74 -13.84
CA PRO A 192 -5.06 25.97 -14.78
C PRO A 192 -5.31 24.73 -15.66
N VAL A 193 -6.54 24.61 -16.12
CA VAL A 193 -6.87 23.62 -17.14
C VAL A 193 -6.22 24.04 -18.46
N LEU A 194 -5.61 23.11 -19.13
CA LEU A 194 -5.00 23.33 -20.44
C LEU A 194 -6.03 23.01 -21.53
N ASP A 195 -6.56 24.06 -22.13
CA ASP A 195 -7.55 23.99 -23.20
C ASP A 195 -7.04 24.76 -24.42
N VAL A 196 -7.06 24.10 -25.59
CA VAL A 196 -6.62 24.73 -26.84
C VAL A 196 -7.59 25.85 -27.28
N ALA A 197 -8.88 25.75 -26.96
CA ALA A 197 -9.85 26.79 -27.26
C ALA A 197 -9.54 28.06 -26.46
N ASP A 198 -9.32 27.95 -25.16
CA ASP A 198 -8.97 29.07 -24.31
C ASP A 198 -7.62 29.71 -24.71
N ALA A 199 -6.66 28.90 -25.15
CA ALA A 199 -5.34 29.36 -25.57
C ALA A 199 -5.39 30.17 -26.89
N THR A 200 -6.45 30.03 -27.69
CA THR A 200 -6.64 30.76 -28.93
C THR A 200 -7.39 32.08 -28.71
N GLU A 201 -7.99 32.29 -27.53
CA GLU A 201 -8.60 33.58 -27.21
C GLU A 201 -7.50 34.59 -26.86
N ALA A 202 -7.40 35.65 -27.66
CA ALA A 202 -6.48 36.74 -27.43
C ALA A 202 -6.93 37.54 -26.20
N ALA A 203 -6.22 37.47 -25.11
CA ALA A 203 -6.43 38.33 -23.96
C ALA A 203 -5.68 39.66 -24.18
N ASP A 204 -6.41 40.72 -24.47
CA ASP A 204 -5.87 42.09 -24.45
C ASP A 204 -5.57 42.46 -23.00
N VAL A 205 -4.31 42.28 -22.59
CA VAL A 205 -3.82 42.83 -21.32
C VAL A 205 -3.33 44.26 -21.56
N PRO A 206 -4.02 45.29 -21.07
CA PRO A 206 -3.50 46.65 -21.19
C PRO A 206 -2.18 46.77 -20.41
N VAL A 207 -1.09 46.97 -21.15
CA VAL A 207 0.21 47.30 -20.56
C VAL A 207 0.09 48.66 -19.89
N ARG A 208 0.11 48.72 -18.58
CA ARG A 208 0.23 49.94 -17.80
C ARG A 208 1.69 50.28 -17.50
#